data_bb4e79e0085dbbc8ee2f3e3c21eacf38
#
_entry.id   bb4e79e0085dbbc8ee2f3e3c21eacf38
#
_cell.length_a   1.000
_cell.length_b   1.000
_cell.length_c   1.000
_cell.angle_alpha   90.00
_cell.angle_beta   90.00
_cell.angle_gamma   90.00
#
_symmetry.space_group_name_H-M   'P 1'
#
loop_
_entity.id
_entity.type
_entity.pdbx_description
1 polymer ?
#
loop_
_entity_poly.entity_id
_entity_poly.type
_entity_poly.pdbx_seq_one_letter_code
_entity_poly.pdbx_strand_id
1 'polypeptide(L)'
;MPLFLLPNNDLVDKIIIDGNKKTKENVIRREILHPIGQPLDSLILNEDINRLYNLGIFSTVDIQFKNNTYQVDLVESFSIIPDLVIDYSEITKKWSYGFGLAHINFFGLNQQLYLGGAFIGEKWFVISLNNPWIYGDHVSFNTVLYNRFSDNPFYDYRFNATYFLVETGFYNGLNNKFEFGLSYYKNKKHTRGDVPQNEQDIYRYLNLEFNYQYDTRDVYKDPLKGSLFGINTRYSKSLINNNSDISQLSFSLQNFFLLKFKYLHEPVFSYGIYGLFKFPKFLKLPIHEYEYLGGEDFVRGYSSFPNEYPDGFEKNIEVSNIIYNYLELQSTILKKKDYGKIEFGIDGVLFINSGIGSKAIKQFSFDNLLIGYGFGFKFFITGPPPISIMFGFNPYGQKYTHLSN
;
A
#
# COMPACT_ATOMS: atom_id res chain seq x y z
N MET A 1 26.18 41.78 -10.70
CA MET A 1 26.03 40.33 -10.71
C MET A 1 27.39 39.75 -10.35
N PRO A 2 27.67 39.35 -9.10
CA PRO A 2 28.95 38.73 -8.78
C PRO A 2 28.91 37.27 -9.22
N LEU A 3 29.84 36.92 -10.10
CA LEU A 3 30.23 35.52 -10.33
C LEU A 3 30.66 34.97 -8.96
N PHE A 4 29.85 34.08 -8.37
CA PHE A 4 30.34 33.19 -7.34
C PHE A 4 31.28 32.20 -8.05
N LEU A 5 32.56 32.48 -7.95
CA LEU A 5 33.61 31.49 -8.15
C LEU A 5 33.31 30.35 -7.19
N LEU A 6 32.93 29.20 -7.71
CA LEU A 6 32.93 27.98 -6.95
C LEU A 6 34.40 27.69 -6.59
N PRO A 7 34.77 27.74 -5.32
CA PRO A 7 36.12 27.33 -4.94
C PRO A 7 36.14 25.80 -4.76
N ASN A 8 37.22 25.26 -5.23
CA ASN A 8 37.67 23.88 -5.03
C ASN A 8 36.75 22.76 -5.50
N ASN A 9 37.26 21.96 -6.42
CA ASN A 9 36.82 20.59 -6.69
C ASN A 9 37.05 19.73 -5.43
N ASP A 10 36.29 19.94 -4.39
CA ASP A 10 36.29 19.07 -3.20
C ASP A 10 35.69 17.74 -3.62
N LEU A 11 36.55 16.81 -3.98
CA LEU A 11 36.19 15.46 -4.38
C LEU A 11 35.74 14.66 -3.15
N VAL A 12 34.77 13.79 -3.33
CA VAL A 12 34.41 12.81 -2.31
C VAL A 12 35.46 11.71 -2.28
N ASP A 13 36.41 11.77 -1.36
CA ASP A 13 37.50 10.78 -1.27
C ASP A 13 37.05 9.51 -0.59
N LYS A 14 36.11 9.58 0.36
CA LYS A 14 35.62 8.45 1.14
C LYS A 14 34.21 8.66 1.67
N ILE A 15 33.53 7.54 1.90
CA ILE A 15 32.22 7.48 2.54
C ILE A 15 32.39 6.82 3.91
N ILE A 16 31.98 7.53 4.97
CA ILE A 16 31.96 7.02 6.34
C ILE A 16 30.49 6.87 6.76
N ILE A 17 30.18 5.76 7.38
CA ILE A 17 28.82 5.42 7.84
C ILE A 17 28.86 5.24 9.34
N ASP A 18 28.04 5.97 10.08
CA ASP A 18 27.91 5.91 11.51
C ASP A 18 26.46 5.69 11.94
N GLY A 19 26.26 5.05 13.09
CA GLY A 19 24.93 4.84 13.69
C GLY A 19 24.25 3.52 13.34
N ASN A 20 24.80 2.73 12.43
CA ASN A 20 24.28 1.41 12.01
C ASN A 20 24.68 0.29 12.98
N LYS A 21 24.06 0.27 14.18
CA LYS A 21 24.38 -0.71 15.23
C LYS A 21 23.95 -2.14 14.90
N LYS A 22 22.83 -2.31 14.21
CA LYS A 22 22.20 -3.58 13.84
C LYS A 22 22.22 -3.81 12.31
N THR A 23 21.98 -2.74 11.55
CA THR A 23 21.94 -2.79 10.10
C THR A 23 23.33 -3.07 9.54
N LYS A 24 23.41 -4.03 8.63
CA LYS A 24 24.66 -4.36 7.96
C LYS A 24 25.06 -3.21 7.03
N GLU A 25 26.35 -2.89 7.02
CA GLU A 25 26.88 -1.77 6.23
C GLU A 25 26.59 -1.90 4.73
N ASN A 26 26.60 -3.12 4.18
CA ASN A 26 26.27 -3.36 2.79
C ASN A 26 24.81 -2.96 2.42
N VAL A 27 23.89 -3.00 3.38
CA VAL A 27 22.50 -2.52 3.18
C VAL A 27 22.46 -1.03 2.96
N ILE A 28 23.34 -0.29 3.62
CA ILE A 28 23.43 1.17 3.51
C ILE A 28 24.19 1.55 2.26
N ARG A 29 25.37 0.93 2.04
CA ARG A 29 26.25 1.25 0.89
C ARG A 29 25.58 1.08 -0.47
N ARG A 30 24.71 0.08 -0.63
CA ARG A 30 24.00 -0.16 -1.89
C ARG A 30 22.97 0.93 -2.23
N GLU A 31 22.55 1.71 -1.23
CA GLU A 31 21.60 2.83 -1.43
C GLU A 31 22.32 4.15 -1.75
N ILE A 32 23.63 4.23 -1.58
CA ILE A 32 24.42 5.43 -1.85
C ILE A 32 24.85 5.41 -3.32
N LEU A 33 24.35 6.37 -4.09
CA LEU A 33 24.63 6.52 -5.52
C LEU A 33 25.84 7.43 -5.77
N HIS A 34 26.21 8.30 -4.79
CA HIS A 34 27.29 9.25 -4.97
C HIS A 34 28.63 8.51 -5.19
N PRO A 35 29.31 8.71 -6.35
CA PRO A 35 30.55 8.02 -6.64
C PRO A 35 31.73 8.65 -5.87
N ILE A 36 32.66 7.79 -5.45
CA ILE A 36 33.95 8.22 -4.89
C ILE A 36 34.82 8.79 -6.02
N GLY A 37 35.60 9.83 -5.71
CA GLY A 37 36.50 10.50 -6.68
C GLY A 37 35.80 11.53 -7.58
N GLN A 38 34.55 11.85 -7.33
CA GLN A 38 33.81 12.90 -8.05
C GLN A 38 33.49 14.09 -7.14
N PRO A 39 33.30 15.29 -7.71
CA PRO A 39 32.84 16.45 -6.96
C PRO A 39 31.47 16.19 -6.31
N LEU A 40 31.21 16.80 -5.16
CA LEU A 40 29.93 16.69 -4.50
C LEU A 40 28.79 17.16 -5.41
N ASP A 41 27.81 16.29 -5.64
CA ASP A 41 26.55 16.61 -6.29
C ASP A 41 25.43 16.64 -5.26
N SER A 42 24.86 17.81 -5.04
CA SER A 42 23.77 18.02 -4.08
C SER A 42 22.46 17.33 -4.47
N LEU A 43 22.24 17.07 -5.76
CA LEU A 43 21.06 16.32 -6.21
C LEU A 43 21.19 14.84 -5.84
N ILE A 44 22.38 14.26 -6.08
CA ILE A 44 22.67 12.88 -5.68
C ILE A 44 22.66 12.75 -4.17
N LEU A 45 23.20 13.72 -3.42
CA LEU A 45 23.16 13.71 -1.96
C LEU A 45 21.72 13.65 -1.43
N ASN A 46 20.82 14.47 -1.96
CA ASN A 46 19.41 14.44 -1.58
C ASN A 46 18.73 13.12 -1.98
N GLU A 47 19.09 12.57 -3.11
CA GLU A 47 18.59 11.26 -3.55
C GLU A 47 19.06 10.14 -2.59
N ASP A 48 20.33 10.15 -2.18
CA ASP A 48 20.88 9.20 -1.23
C ASP A 48 20.16 9.28 0.14
N ILE A 49 19.85 10.48 0.62
CA ILE A 49 19.05 10.69 1.83
C ILE A 49 17.68 10.03 1.67
N ASN A 50 16.97 10.31 0.57
CA ASN A 50 15.64 9.76 0.31
C ASN A 50 15.67 8.23 0.22
N ARG A 51 16.66 7.65 -0.47
CA ARG A 51 16.83 6.21 -0.62
C ARG A 51 17.06 5.52 0.73
N LEU A 52 17.96 6.05 1.55
CA LEU A 52 18.19 5.53 2.90
C LEU A 52 16.96 5.67 3.79
N TYR A 53 16.25 6.81 3.71
CA TYR A 53 15.00 7.01 4.45
C TYR A 53 13.89 6.04 3.97
N ASN A 54 13.81 5.75 2.69
CA ASN A 54 12.86 4.82 2.08
C ASN A 54 13.05 3.36 2.51
N LEU A 55 14.21 2.98 3.08
CA LEU A 55 14.37 1.67 3.71
C LEU A 55 13.40 1.47 4.90
N GLY A 56 12.93 2.57 5.52
CA GLY A 56 11.97 2.55 6.62
C GLY A 56 12.49 1.98 7.93
N ILE A 57 13.82 1.79 8.06
CA ILE A 57 14.51 1.26 9.25
C ILE A 57 15.29 2.33 10.02
N PHE A 58 15.36 3.54 9.50
CA PHE A 58 15.99 4.69 10.13
C PHE A 58 14.93 5.75 10.48
N SER A 59 15.04 6.32 11.68
CA SER A 59 14.25 7.48 12.10
C SER A 59 14.89 8.79 11.63
N THR A 60 16.22 8.80 11.51
CA THR A 60 16.98 9.96 11.05
C THR A 60 18.03 9.50 10.06
N VAL A 61 18.14 10.24 8.96
CA VAL A 61 19.20 10.11 7.97
C VAL A 61 19.76 11.51 7.73
N ASP A 62 21.03 11.73 8.07
CA ASP A 62 21.75 12.97 7.80
C ASP A 62 23.00 12.66 7.01
N ILE A 63 23.23 13.41 5.93
CA ILE A 63 24.43 13.27 5.10
C ILE A 63 25.11 14.63 5.02
N GLN A 64 26.34 14.70 5.46
CA GLN A 64 27.15 15.90 5.45
C GLN A 64 28.45 15.67 4.65
N PHE A 65 28.86 16.70 3.93
CA PHE A 65 30.15 16.71 3.25
C PHE A 65 31.12 17.64 3.97
N LYS A 66 32.20 17.08 4.52
CA LYS A 66 33.25 17.83 5.23
C LYS A 66 34.61 17.19 5.00
N ASN A 67 35.63 18.00 4.71
CA ASN A 67 37.02 17.51 4.53
C ASN A 67 37.11 16.32 3.58
N ASN A 68 36.50 16.46 2.37
CA ASN A 68 36.45 15.41 1.35
C ASN A 68 35.80 14.09 1.79
N THR A 69 35.10 14.12 2.89
CA THR A 69 34.41 12.96 3.48
C THR A 69 32.89 13.11 3.32
N TYR A 70 32.25 12.11 2.75
CA TYR A 70 30.81 11.93 2.70
C TYR A 70 30.38 11.19 3.94
N GLN A 71 29.96 11.96 4.96
CA GLN A 71 29.59 11.44 6.27
C GLN A 71 28.10 11.12 6.31
N VAL A 72 27.76 9.86 6.55
CA VAL A 72 26.38 9.37 6.65
C VAL A 72 26.09 9.01 8.10
N ASP A 73 25.29 9.84 8.76
CA ASP A 73 24.89 9.68 10.16
C ASP A 73 23.46 9.16 10.25
N LEU A 74 23.26 8.03 10.89
CA LEU A 74 22.00 7.30 10.94
C LEU A 74 21.53 7.08 12.36
N VAL A 75 20.20 7.15 12.57
CA VAL A 75 19.55 6.70 13.79
C VAL A 75 18.61 5.55 13.43
N GLU A 76 18.94 4.34 13.91
CA GLU A 76 18.09 3.16 13.69
C GLU A 76 16.80 3.26 14.48
N SER A 77 15.69 2.97 13.81
CA SER A 77 14.36 2.81 14.39
C SER A 77 14.27 1.53 15.24
N PHE A 78 13.13 1.31 15.87
CA PHE A 78 12.83 0.03 16.53
C PHE A 78 12.72 -1.06 15.45
N SER A 79 13.51 -2.12 15.60
CA SER A 79 13.46 -3.25 14.67
C SER A 79 12.24 -4.14 14.89
N ILE A 80 11.72 -4.18 16.11
CA ILE A 80 10.56 -4.99 16.50
C ILE A 80 9.43 -4.02 16.85
N ILE A 81 8.32 -4.17 16.16
CA ILE A 81 7.12 -3.34 16.31
C ILE A 81 5.97 -4.26 16.69
N PRO A 82 5.44 -4.14 17.92
CA PRO A 82 4.22 -4.82 18.29
C PRO A 82 3.04 -4.21 17.51
N ASP A 83 2.13 -5.06 17.09
CA ASP A 83 0.92 -4.68 16.38
C ASP A 83 -0.30 -5.12 17.21
N LEU A 84 -1.15 -4.17 17.57
CA LEU A 84 -2.40 -4.43 18.26
C LEU A 84 -3.54 -4.43 17.25
N VAL A 85 -4.04 -5.62 16.95
CA VAL A 85 -5.15 -5.79 16.03
C VAL A 85 -6.47 -5.47 16.74
N ILE A 86 -7.09 -4.37 16.36
CA ILE A 86 -8.44 -3.97 16.76
C ILE A 86 -9.19 -3.60 15.50
N ASP A 87 -10.16 -4.40 15.12
CA ASP A 87 -10.95 -4.22 13.89
C ASP A 87 -12.45 -4.34 14.19
N TYR A 88 -13.26 -3.56 13.51
CA TYR A 88 -14.71 -3.60 13.62
C TYR A 88 -15.33 -4.05 12.30
N SER A 89 -15.94 -5.21 12.31
CA SER A 89 -16.68 -5.70 11.14
C SER A 89 -18.04 -5.00 11.05
N GLU A 90 -18.21 -4.17 10.04
CA GLU A 90 -19.53 -3.55 9.73
C GLU A 90 -20.59 -4.61 9.39
N ILE A 91 -20.16 -5.78 8.91
CA ILE A 91 -21.03 -6.90 8.53
C ILE A 91 -21.62 -7.59 9.75
N THR A 92 -20.75 -8.04 10.66
CA THR A 92 -21.15 -8.82 11.82
C THR A 92 -21.52 -7.93 13.01
N LYS A 93 -21.26 -6.61 12.90
CA LYS A 93 -21.39 -5.62 13.98
C LYS A 93 -20.57 -6.03 15.22
N LYS A 94 -19.43 -6.70 15.01
CA LYS A 94 -18.57 -7.22 16.09
C LYS A 94 -17.15 -6.68 15.98
N TRP A 95 -16.54 -6.48 17.12
CA TRP A 95 -15.14 -6.18 17.23
C TRP A 95 -14.31 -7.45 17.13
N SER A 96 -13.19 -7.37 16.43
CA SER A 96 -12.16 -8.40 16.37
C SER A 96 -10.92 -7.91 17.10
N TYR A 97 -10.31 -8.79 17.88
CA TYR A 97 -9.13 -8.48 18.65
C TYR A 97 -8.05 -9.50 18.42
N GLY A 98 -6.83 -9.03 18.35
CA GLY A 98 -5.67 -9.86 18.16
C GLY A 98 -4.37 -9.12 18.42
N PHE A 99 -3.29 -9.73 18.01
CA PHE A 99 -1.97 -9.12 18.08
C PHE A 99 -1.07 -9.61 16.96
N GLY A 100 -0.06 -8.83 16.68
CA GLY A 100 0.99 -9.14 15.73
C GLY A 100 2.34 -8.67 16.20
N LEU A 101 3.37 -9.08 15.47
CA LEU A 101 4.73 -8.66 15.66
C LEU A 101 5.40 -8.50 14.30
N ALA A 102 5.87 -7.30 14.01
CA ALA A 102 6.70 -7.03 12.85
C ALA A 102 8.18 -6.91 13.27
N HIS A 103 9.07 -7.58 12.55
CA HIS A 103 10.52 -7.33 12.61
C HIS A 103 10.95 -6.72 11.28
N ILE A 104 11.15 -5.39 11.26
CA ILE A 104 11.39 -4.63 10.01
C ILE A 104 12.83 -4.65 9.51
N ASN A 105 13.75 -5.20 10.29
CA ASN A 105 15.17 -5.30 9.93
C ASN A 105 15.78 -6.63 10.39
N PHE A 106 15.16 -7.74 9.97
CA PHE A 106 15.56 -9.09 10.37
C PHE A 106 16.99 -9.38 9.90
N PHE A 107 17.82 -9.91 10.78
CA PHE A 107 19.28 -10.09 10.61
C PHE A 107 20.08 -8.83 10.23
N GLY A 108 19.51 -7.63 10.35
CA GLY A 108 20.14 -6.38 9.89
C GLY A 108 20.23 -6.25 8.36
N LEU A 109 19.40 -6.98 7.62
CA LEU A 109 19.40 -7.06 6.16
C LEU A 109 18.23 -6.34 5.52
N ASN A 110 17.50 -5.49 6.26
CA ASN A 110 16.26 -4.86 5.83
C ASN A 110 15.17 -5.87 5.40
N GLN A 111 15.24 -7.09 5.92
CA GLN A 111 14.19 -8.08 5.73
C GLN A 111 13.05 -7.79 6.70
N GLN A 112 11.83 -7.96 6.23
CA GLN A 112 10.63 -7.73 7.05
C GLN A 112 9.93 -9.07 7.29
N LEU A 113 9.82 -9.44 8.55
CA LEU A 113 9.07 -10.61 9.00
C LEU A 113 7.85 -10.12 9.78
N TYR A 114 6.66 -10.57 9.42
CA TYR A 114 5.44 -10.28 10.16
C TYR A 114 4.72 -11.57 10.54
N LEU A 115 4.26 -11.62 11.77
CA LEU A 115 3.42 -12.66 12.34
C LEU A 115 2.26 -11.98 13.05
N GLY A 116 1.01 -12.25 12.66
CA GLY A 116 -0.12 -11.61 13.30
C GLY A 116 -1.44 -12.31 13.05
N GLY A 117 -2.45 -11.89 13.80
CA GLY A 117 -3.79 -12.42 13.63
C GLY A 117 -4.79 -11.91 14.64
N ALA A 118 -6.07 -12.07 14.33
CA ALA A 118 -7.19 -11.87 15.24
C ALA A 118 -7.72 -13.22 15.73
N PHE A 119 -8.00 -13.29 17.02
CA PHE A 119 -8.38 -14.54 17.71
C PHE A 119 -9.81 -14.47 18.29
N ILE A 120 -10.32 -13.26 18.44
CA ILE A 120 -11.67 -12.93 18.91
C ILE A 120 -12.37 -12.18 17.79
N GLY A 121 -13.66 -12.44 17.56
CA GLY A 121 -14.41 -11.88 16.43
C GLY A 121 -14.18 -12.66 15.14
N GLU A 122 -13.86 -11.98 14.06
CA GLU A 122 -13.39 -12.62 12.82
C GLU A 122 -11.97 -13.12 13.04
N LYS A 123 -11.76 -14.40 12.78
CA LYS A 123 -10.49 -15.06 13.07
C LYS A 123 -9.63 -15.13 11.83
N TRP A 124 -8.42 -14.63 11.94
CA TRP A 124 -7.43 -14.74 10.86
C TRP A 124 -6.02 -14.82 11.42
N PHE A 125 -5.11 -15.32 10.62
CA PHE A 125 -3.68 -15.20 10.88
C PHE A 125 -2.92 -14.97 9.56
N VAL A 126 -1.78 -14.31 9.68
CA VAL A 126 -0.85 -14.08 8.57
C VAL A 126 0.59 -14.27 9.03
N ILE A 127 1.39 -14.87 8.16
CA ILE A 127 2.85 -14.96 8.26
C ILE A 127 3.37 -14.42 6.94
N SER A 128 4.25 -13.43 6.99
CA SER A 128 4.88 -12.92 5.78
C SER A 128 6.38 -12.65 5.99
N LEU A 129 7.15 -12.89 4.94
CA LEU A 129 8.55 -12.54 4.85
C LEU A 129 8.75 -11.76 3.55
N ASN A 130 9.25 -10.54 3.67
CA ASN A 130 9.67 -9.72 2.55
C ASN A 130 11.19 -9.51 2.65
N ASN A 131 11.90 -9.89 1.61
CA ASN A 131 13.32 -9.62 1.46
C ASN A 131 13.53 -8.78 0.19
N PRO A 132 13.78 -7.48 0.31
CA PRO A 132 13.90 -6.59 -0.84
C PRO A 132 15.16 -6.87 -1.67
N TRP A 133 16.12 -7.62 -1.13
CA TRP A 133 17.39 -7.90 -1.79
C TRP A 133 18.00 -9.23 -1.36
N ILE A 134 17.54 -10.33 -1.95
CA ILE A 134 18.02 -11.67 -1.59
C ILE A 134 19.28 -12.07 -2.36
N TYR A 135 19.43 -11.60 -3.61
CA TYR A 135 20.52 -11.97 -4.50
C TYR A 135 20.82 -10.89 -5.54
N GLY A 136 22.07 -10.86 -6.02
CA GLY A 136 22.51 -9.99 -7.12
C GLY A 136 22.27 -8.52 -6.87
N ASP A 137 21.83 -7.83 -7.92
CA ASP A 137 21.44 -6.43 -7.86
C ASP A 137 19.91 -6.31 -7.83
N HIS A 138 19.36 -5.97 -6.65
CA HIS A 138 17.93 -5.74 -6.42
C HIS A 138 16.98 -6.90 -6.79
N VAL A 139 17.40 -8.16 -6.55
CA VAL A 139 16.47 -9.29 -6.64
C VAL A 139 15.73 -9.45 -5.33
N SER A 140 14.43 -9.25 -5.34
CA SER A 140 13.56 -9.37 -4.17
C SER A 140 12.90 -10.75 -4.06
N PHE A 141 12.51 -11.09 -2.84
CA PHE A 141 11.73 -12.29 -2.54
C PHE A 141 10.66 -11.96 -1.52
N ASN A 142 9.44 -12.38 -1.80
CA ASN A 142 8.30 -12.21 -0.91
C ASN A 142 7.55 -13.54 -0.75
N THR A 143 7.11 -13.84 0.46
CA THR A 143 6.22 -14.97 0.73
C THR A 143 5.19 -14.62 1.79
N VAL A 144 3.96 -15.06 1.57
CA VAL A 144 2.84 -14.81 2.46
C VAL A 144 2.04 -16.10 2.65
N LEU A 145 1.76 -16.45 3.89
CA LEU A 145 0.76 -17.44 4.27
C LEU A 145 -0.33 -16.74 5.06
N TYR A 146 -1.56 -16.84 4.60
CA TYR A 146 -2.71 -16.20 5.20
C TYR A 146 -3.87 -17.17 5.31
N ASN A 147 -4.60 -17.13 6.43
CA ASN A 147 -5.86 -17.83 6.60
C ASN A 147 -6.87 -16.95 7.32
N ARG A 148 -8.12 -16.92 6.85
CA ARG A 148 -9.18 -16.10 7.41
C ARG A 148 -10.51 -16.84 7.41
N PHE A 149 -11.24 -16.71 8.53
CA PHE A 149 -12.66 -17.02 8.63
C PHE A 149 -13.44 -15.71 8.60
N SER A 150 -14.29 -15.53 7.61
CA SER A 150 -15.12 -14.33 7.44
C SER A 150 -16.57 -14.71 7.15
N ASP A 151 -17.48 -13.84 7.57
CA ASP A 151 -18.86 -13.88 7.14
C ASP A 151 -19.00 -13.14 5.80
N ASN A 152 -19.83 -13.66 4.88
CA ASN A 152 -20.12 -12.92 3.66
C ASN A 152 -21.11 -11.80 3.97
N PRO A 153 -20.89 -10.56 3.47
CA PRO A 153 -21.73 -9.41 3.83
C PRO A 153 -23.16 -9.48 3.28
N PHE A 154 -23.40 -10.24 2.21
CA PHE A 154 -24.65 -10.21 1.44
C PHE A 154 -25.41 -11.54 1.48
N TYR A 155 -24.70 -12.61 1.83
CA TYR A 155 -25.24 -13.95 1.86
C TYR A 155 -24.97 -14.57 3.23
N ASP A 156 -25.96 -15.17 3.82
CA ASP A 156 -25.85 -15.75 5.17
C ASP A 156 -24.98 -17.01 5.16
N TYR A 157 -23.71 -16.86 4.79
CA TYR A 157 -22.73 -17.92 4.92
C TYR A 157 -21.36 -17.42 5.40
N ARG A 158 -20.68 -18.31 6.09
CA ARG A 158 -19.27 -18.12 6.48
C ARG A 158 -18.36 -18.87 5.53
N PHE A 159 -17.19 -18.31 5.27
CA PHE A 159 -16.15 -18.99 4.50
C PHE A 159 -14.80 -18.99 5.24
N ASN A 160 -13.96 -19.97 4.83
CA ASN A 160 -12.56 -20.04 5.22
C ASN A 160 -11.69 -19.89 3.98
N ALA A 161 -10.94 -18.81 3.91
CA ALA A 161 -9.97 -18.55 2.87
C ALA A 161 -8.56 -18.90 3.34
N THR A 162 -7.80 -19.61 2.52
CA THR A 162 -6.37 -19.85 2.70
C THR A 162 -5.62 -19.36 1.46
N TYR A 163 -4.57 -18.63 1.65
CA TYR A 163 -3.73 -18.11 0.58
C TYR A 163 -2.26 -18.33 0.92
N PHE A 164 -1.50 -18.79 -0.07
CA PHE A 164 -0.06 -18.93 0.02
C PHE A 164 0.57 -18.37 -1.24
N LEU A 165 1.50 -17.43 -1.09
CA LEU A 165 2.22 -16.76 -2.17
C LEU A 165 3.72 -16.99 -2.04
N VAL A 166 4.37 -17.20 -3.16
CA VAL A 166 5.82 -17.04 -3.36
C VAL A 166 6.00 -16.13 -4.55
N GLU A 167 6.75 -15.05 -4.35
CA GLU A 167 6.98 -14.03 -5.37
C GLU A 167 8.46 -13.67 -5.41
N THR A 168 8.98 -13.43 -6.60
CA THR A 168 10.31 -12.89 -6.83
C THR A 168 10.22 -11.69 -7.75
N GLY A 169 11.09 -10.70 -7.52
CA GLY A 169 11.13 -9.50 -8.32
C GLY A 169 12.55 -9.04 -8.61
N PHE A 170 12.67 -8.16 -9.59
CA PHE A 170 13.93 -7.49 -9.91
C PHE A 170 13.69 -6.07 -10.40
N TYR A 171 14.70 -5.23 -10.27
CA TYR A 171 14.68 -3.87 -10.78
C TYR A 171 15.41 -3.77 -12.11
N ASN A 172 14.89 -2.96 -13.01
CA ASN A 172 15.59 -2.49 -14.20
C ASN A 172 15.80 -0.98 -14.09
N GLY A 173 17.01 -0.57 -13.76
CA GLY A 173 17.31 0.76 -13.28
C GLY A 173 16.75 0.99 -11.86
N LEU A 174 16.57 2.26 -11.48
CA LEU A 174 16.17 2.62 -10.12
C LEU A 174 14.64 2.58 -9.91
N ASN A 175 13.87 2.76 -10.98
CA ASN A 175 12.45 3.07 -10.90
C ASN A 175 11.53 1.96 -11.39
N ASN A 176 12.04 1.00 -12.17
CA ASN A 176 11.21 -0.06 -12.75
C ASN A 176 11.38 -1.35 -11.96
N LYS A 177 10.30 -1.84 -11.39
CA LYS A 177 10.24 -3.13 -10.69
C LYS A 177 9.31 -4.09 -11.41
N PHE A 178 9.78 -5.32 -11.58
CA PHE A 178 9.03 -6.43 -12.14
C PHE A 178 8.96 -7.53 -11.09
N GLU A 179 7.75 -8.07 -10.85
CA GLU A 179 7.55 -9.15 -9.89
C GLU A 179 6.73 -10.27 -10.52
N PHE A 180 7.08 -11.50 -10.22
CA PHE A 180 6.43 -12.72 -10.69
C PHE A 180 6.08 -13.58 -9.49
N GLY A 181 4.80 -13.87 -9.34
CA GLY A 181 4.24 -14.63 -8.24
C GLY A 181 3.60 -15.94 -8.71
N LEU A 182 3.72 -16.94 -7.85
CA LEU A 182 2.94 -18.16 -7.89
C LEU A 182 2.19 -18.27 -6.57
N SER A 183 0.85 -18.35 -6.62
CA SER A 183 0.09 -18.48 -5.39
C SER A 183 -0.96 -19.58 -5.48
N TYR A 184 -1.28 -20.14 -4.31
CA TYR A 184 -2.38 -21.07 -4.11
C TYR A 184 -3.46 -20.40 -3.29
N TYR A 185 -4.69 -20.43 -3.78
CA TYR A 185 -5.85 -19.92 -3.07
C TYR A 185 -6.90 -21.03 -2.90
N LYS A 186 -7.42 -21.14 -1.68
CA LYS A 186 -8.53 -22.02 -1.36
C LYS A 186 -9.58 -21.25 -0.58
N ASN A 187 -10.82 -21.34 -1.02
CA ASN A 187 -11.97 -20.82 -0.28
C ASN A 187 -12.94 -21.96 -0.04
N LYS A 188 -13.30 -22.21 1.23
CA LYS A 188 -14.24 -23.22 1.65
C LYS A 188 -15.43 -22.57 2.34
N LYS A 189 -16.61 -22.80 1.80
CA LYS A 189 -17.86 -22.32 2.36
C LYS A 189 -18.29 -23.19 3.55
N HIS A 190 -18.75 -22.54 4.61
CA HIS A 190 -19.40 -23.15 5.74
C HIS A 190 -20.81 -22.59 5.81
N THR A 191 -21.79 -23.27 5.22
CA THR A 191 -23.17 -22.78 5.06
C THR A 191 -23.91 -22.56 6.37
N ARG A 192 -24.72 -21.49 6.40
CA ARG A 192 -25.77 -21.27 7.40
C ARG A 192 -27.12 -20.81 6.80
N GLY A 193 -27.22 -20.43 5.54
CA GLY A 193 -28.43 -19.89 4.93
C GLY A 193 -28.53 -20.07 3.44
N ASP A 194 -29.42 -19.32 2.82
CA ASP A 194 -29.66 -19.38 1.38
C ASP A 194 -28.49 -18.78 0.62
N VAL A 195 -27.86 -19.61 -0.19
CA VAL A 195 -26.73 -19.24 -1.03
C VAL A 195 -27.18 -19.32 -2.49
N PRO A 196 -26.71 -18.45 -3.40
CA PRO A 196 -27.02 -18.57 -4.80
C PRO A 196 -26.77 -19.98 -5.33
N GLN A 197 -27.68 -20.48 -6.16
CA GLN A 197 -27.65 -21.87 -6.66
C GLN A 197 -26.36 -22.26 -7.39
N ASN A 198 -25.60 -21.27 -7.88
CA ASN A 198 -24.35 -21.47 -8.61
C ASN A 198 -23.09 -21.44 -7.74
N GLU A 199 -23.22 -21.18 -6.43
CA GLU A 199 -22.07 -21.07 -5.54
C GLU A 199 -21.58 -22.48 -5.14
N GLN A 200 -20.27 -22.69 -5.29
CA GLN A 200 -19.62 -23.97 -4.96
C GLN A 200 -19.20 -24.00 -3.50
N ASP A 201 -19.14 -25.21 -2.91
CA ASP A 201 -18.70 -25.40 -1.52
C ASP A 201 -17.20 -25.17 -1.33
N ILE A 202 -16.44 -25.37 -2.39
CA ILE A 202 -14.98 -25.19 -2.36
C ILE A 202 -14.51 -24.61 -3.69
N TYR A 203 -13.66 -23.60 -3.58
CA TYR A 203 -12.84 -23.07 -4.67
C TYR A 203 -11.38 -23.36 -4.39
N ARG A 204 -10.63 -23.73 -5.42
CA ARG A 204 -9.18 -23.90 -5.36
C ARG A 204 -8.58 -23.38 -6.65
N TYR A 205 -7.63 -22.47 -6.50
CA TYR A 205 -6.95 -21.87 -7.62
C TYR A 205 -5.45 -21.96 -7.46
N LEU A 206 -4.76 -22.19 -8.57
CA LEU A 206 -3.34 -21.90 -8.73
C LEU A 206 -3.25 -20.63 -9.54
N ASN A 207 -2.60 -19.61 -8.99
CA ASN A 207 -2.53 -18.29 -9.62
C ASN A 207 -1.11 -18.04 -10.13
N LEU A 208 -1.04 -17.48 -11.33
CA LEU A 208 0.14 -16.80 -11.87
C LEU A 208 -0.08 -15.31 -11.74
N GLU A 209 0.85 -14.61 -11.12
CA GLU A 209 0.76 -13.20 -10.83
C GLU A 209 1.94 -12.48 -11.47
N PHE A 210 1.68 -11.32 -12.05
CA PHE A 210 2.71 -10.44 -12.59
C PHE A 210 2.41 -9.02 -12.17
N ASN A 211 3.41 -8.36 -11.58
CA ASN A 211 3.36 -6.97 -11.17
C ASN A 211 4.46 -6.20 -11.89
N TYR A 212 4.10 -5.06 -12.43
CA TYR A 212 5.03 -4.05 -12.91
C TYR A 212 4.78 -2.75 -12.17
N GLN A 213 5.83 -2.12 -11.70
CA GLN A 213 5.78 -0.83 -11.02
C GLN A 213 6.85 0.10 -11.59
N TYR A 214 6.44 1.33 -11.86
CA TYR A 214 7.33 2.45 -12.15
C TYR A 214 7.13 3.50 -11.07
N ASP A 215 8.17 3.77 -10.25
CA ASP A 215 8.11 4.63 -9.09
C ASP A 215 9.21 5.69 -9.14
N THR A 216 8.79 6.96 -9.17
CA THR A 216 9.66 8.13 -9.14
C THR A 216 9.38 9.04 -7.94
N ARG A 217 8.64 8.53 -6.94
CA ARG A 217 8.36 9.27 -5.73
C ARG A 217 9.66 9.51 -4.95
N ASP A 218 9.79 10.67 -4.38
CA ASP A 218 10.93 11.00 -3.52
C ASP A 218 10.91 10.21 -2.22
N VAL A 219 9.78 10.17 -1.53
CA VAL A 219 9.56 9.36 -0.33
C VAL A 219 8.34 8.45 -0.51
N TYR A 220 8.49 7.15 -0.24
CA TYR A 220 7.44 6.17 -0.54
C TYR A 220 6.21 6.30 0.36
N LYS A 221 6.42 6.63 1.65
CA LYS A 221 5.33 6.70 2.64
C LYS A 221 4.60 8.04 2.67
N ASP A 222 5.30 9.11 2.30
CA ASP A 222 4.78 10.47 2.33
C ASP A 222 5.41 11.29 1.20
N PRO A 223 5.02 10.99 -0.05
CA PRO A 223 5.62 11.62 -1.21
C PRO A 223 5.24 13.09 -1.32
N LEU A 224 6.26 13.93 -1.50
CA LEU A 224 6.05 15.35 -1.83
C LEU A 224 5.95 15.56 -3.34
N LYS A 225 6.60 14.72 -4.12
CA LYS A 225 6.63 14.79 -5.59
C LYS A 225 6.90 13.43 -6.22
N GLY A 226 6.62 13.34 -7.52
CA GLY A 226 6.87 12.15 -8.31
C GLY A 226 5.60 11.40 -8.66
N SER A 227 5.76 10.23 -9.23
CA SER A 227 4.67 9.42 -9.76
C SER A 227 4.87 7.95 -9.41
N LEU A 228 3.77 7.26 -9.21
CA LEU A 228 3.71 5.81 -9.10
C LEU A 228 2.74 5.28 -10.15
N PHE A 229 3.22 4.44 -11.04
CA PHE A 229 2.41 3.69 -11.99
C PHE A 229 2.55 2.20 -11.72
N GLY A 230 1.45 1.48 -11.70
CA GLY A 230 1.42 0.03 -11.50
C GLY A 230 0.51 -0.69 -12.47
N ILE A 231 0.90 -1.89 -12.86
CA ILE A 231 0.06 -2.87 -13.55
C ILE A 231 0.17 -4.18 -12.78
N ASN A 232 -0.97 -4.76 -12.46
CA ASN A 232 -1.06 -6.08 -11.86
C ASN A 232 -1.92 -6.98 -12.73
N THR A 233 -1.47 -8.19 -12.99
CA THR A 233 -2.24 -9.22 -13.67
C THR A 233 -2.24 -10.50 -12.85
N ARG A 234 -3.39 -11.17 -12.77
CA ARG A 234 -3.54 -12.47 -12.14
C ARG A 234 -4.31 -13.40 -13.07
N TYR A 235 -3.74 -14.55 -13.35
CA TYR A 235 -4.42 -15.66 -13.97
C TYR A 235 -4.61 -16.78 -12.96
N SER A 236 -5.85 -17.08 -12.64
CA SER A 236 -6.26 -18.08 -11.65
C SER A 236 -6.79 -19.32 -12.37
N LYS A 237 -6.00 -20.38 -12.39
CA LYS A 237 -6.41 -21.68 -12.92
C LYS A 237 -7.21 -22.42 -11.87
N SER A 238 -8.46 -22.77 -12.18
CA SER A 238 -9.27 -23.61 -11.30
C SER A 238 -8.71 -25.02 -11.23
N LEU A 239 -8.56 -25.54 -10.00
CA LEU A 239 -8.16 -26.93 -9.71
C LEU A 239 -9.37 -27.84 -9.46
N ILE A 240 -10.59 -27.30 -9.61
CA ILE A 240 -11.85 -28.04 -9.43
C ILE A 240 -12.64 -27.98 -10.72
N ASN A 241 -13.11 -29.14 -11.18
CA ASN A 241 -13.98 -29.23 -12.35
C ASN A 241 -15.25 -28.37 -12.15
N ASN A 242 -15.76 -27.79 -13.24
CA ASN A 242 -16.92 -26.92 -13.29
C ASN A 242 -16.74 -25.49 -12.75
N ASN A 243 -15.58 -25.12 -12.21
CA ASN A 243 -15.27 -23.73 -11.89
C ASN A 243 -14.57 -23.05 -13.07
N SER A 244 -14.89 -21.79 -13.30
CA SER A 244 -14.23 -21.00 -14.33
C SER A 244 -12.83 -20.59 -13.89
N ASP A 245 -11.89 -20.58 -14.84
CA ASP A 245 -10.64 -19.85 -14.68
C ASP A 245 -10.93 -18.35 -14.64
N ILE A 246 -10.13 -17.61 -13.90
CA ILE A 246 -10.29 -16.15 -13.69
C ILE A 246 -9.04 -15.45 -14.18
N SER A 247 -9.21 -14.41 -14.98
CA SER A 247 -8.17 -13.47 -15.32
C SER A 247 -8.53 -12.11 -14.73
N GLN A 248 -7.57 -11.44 -14.13
CA GLN A 248 -7.70 -10.11 -13.59
C GLN A 248 -6.61 -9.22 -14.16
N LEU A 249 -6.99 -8.00 -14.49
CA LEU A 249 -6.09 -6.91 -14.83
C LEU A 249 -6.43 -5.72 -13.94
N SER A 250 -5.45 -5.16 -13.26
CA SER A 250 -5.57 -3.85 -12.63
C SER A 250 -4.43 -2.95 -13.02
N PHE A 251 -4.70 -1.65 -13.01
CA PHE A 251 -3.68 -0.62 -13.17
C PHE A 251 -3.92 0.51 -12.16
N SER A 252 -2.86 1.18 -11.80
CA SER A 252 -2.90 2.36 -10.95
C SER A 252 -1.94 3.42 -11.46
N LEU A 253 -2.34 4.67 -11.33
CA LEU A 253 -1.48 5.84 -11.58
C LEU A 253 -1.71 6.82 -10.44
N GLN A 254 -0.63 7.26 -9.80
CA GLN A 254 -0.65 8.28 -8.76
C GLN A 254 0.40 9.33 -9.08
N ASN A 255 0.07 10.60 -8.88
CA ASN A 255 1.00 11.71 -9.09
C ASN A 255 0.93 12.65 -7.90
N PHE A 256 2.07 13.18 -7.51
CA PHE A 256 2.28 14.04 -6.35
C PHE A 256 2.98 15.32 -6.75
N PHE A 257 2.46 16.46 -6.29
CA PHE A 257 2.96 17.78 -6.63
C PHE A 257 3.07 18.64 -5.38
N LEU A 258 4.29 18.96 -4.98
CA LEU A 258 4.53 19.94 -3.93
C LEU A 258 4.14 21.33 -4.43
N LEU A 259 3.19 21.94 -3.77
CA LEU A 259 2.70 23.27 -4.10
C LEU A 259 3.37 24.33 -3.21
N LYS A 260 3.25 25.58 -3.62
CA LYS A 260 3.75 26.74 -2.83
C LYS A 260 2.58 27.63 -2.47
N PHE A 261 2.06 27.48 -1.25
CA PHE A 261 1.04 28.35 -0.69
C PHE A 261 1.55 29.05 0.56
N LYS A 262 1.24 30.33 0.71
CA LYS A 262 1.75 31.17 1.82
C LYS A 262 1.30 30.69 3.22
N TYR A 263 0.13 30.08 3.30
CA TYR A 263 -0.54 29.72 4.57
C TYR A 263 -0.59 28.22 4.86
N LEU A 264 -0.04 27.40 3.98
CA LEU A 264 0.02 25.96 4.14
C LEU A 264 1.47 25.50 4.22
N HIS A 265 1.75 24.56 5.13
CA HIS A 265 3.07 23.95 5.25
C HIS A 265 3.16 22.72 4.35
N GLU A 266 4.13 22.74 3.43
CA GLU A 266 4.43 21.64 2.51
C GLU A 266 3.16 21.06 1.86
N PRO A 267 2.29 21.90 1.24
CA PRO A 267 1.06 21.41 0.66
C PRO A 267 1.35 20.55 -0.57
N VAL A 268 0.83 19.33 -0.55
CA VAL A 268 0.94 18.36 -1.64
C VAL A 268 -0.43 18.15 -2.26
N PHE A 269 -0.53 18.42 -3.55
CA PHE A 269 -1.66 17.98 -4.34
C PHE A 269 -1.35 16.62 -4.95
N SER A 270 -2.25 15.68 -4.79
CA SER A 270 -2.15 14.39 -5.44
C SER A 270 -3.42 14.02 -6.17
N TYR A 271 -3.24 13.28 -7.26
CA TYR A 271 -4.36 12.62 -7.92
C TYR A 271 -3.97 11.21 -8.30
N GLY A 272 -4.98 10.33 -8.32
CA GLY A 272 -4.80 8.96 -8.76
C GLY A 272 -5.98 8.42 -9.54
N ILE A 273 -5.68 7.46 -10.39
CA ILE A 273 -6.64 6.68 -11.15
C ILE A 273 -6.33 5.20 -10.94
N TYR A 274 -7.36 4.41 -10.71
CA TYR A 274 -7.28 2.97 -10.57
C TYR A 274 -8.32 2.31 -11.47
N GLY A 275 -7.94 1.21 -12.10
CA GLY A 275 -8.85 0.37 -12.87
C GLY A 275 -8.69 -1.10 -12.50
N LEU A 276 -9.79 -1.81 -12.38
CA LEU A 276 -9.85 -3.25 -12.12
C LEU A 276 -10.83 -3.89 -13.10
N PHE A 277 -10.40 -4.98 -13.74
CA PHE A 277 -11.21 -5.73 -14.70
C PHE A 277 -11.03 -7.21 -14.45
N LYS A 278 -12.14 -7.94 -14.31
CA LYS A 278 -12.17 -9.38 -14.10
C LYS A 278 -12.88 -10.11 -15.20
N PHE A 279 -12.33 -11.24 -15.58
CA PHE A 279 -12.87 -12.17 -16.56
C PHE A 279 -12.91 -13.57 -15.93
N PRO A 280 -13.89 -14.40 -16.18
CA PRO A 280 -14.97 -14.37 -17.18
C PRO A 280 -16.10 -13.40 -16.81
N LYS A 281 -17.24 -13.51 -17.51
CA LYS A 281 -18.46 -12.73 -17.23
C LYS A 281 -18.85 -12.84 -15.76
N PHE A 282 -19.38 -11.76 -15.18
CA PHE A 282 -19.77 -11.62 -13.78
C PHE A 282 -20.49 -12.86 -13.19
N LEU A 283 -21.50 -13.38 -13.86
CA LEU A 283 -22.28 -14.55 -13.39
C LEU A 283 -21.48 -15.86 -13.29
N LYS A 284 -20.25 -15.89 -13.81
CA LYS A 284 -19.34 -17.05 -13.72
C LYS A 284 -18.25 -16.84 -12.67
N LEU A 285 -18.17 -15.66 -12.06
CA LEU A 285 -17.27 -15.41 -10.98
C LEU A 285 -17.87 -15.95 -9.68
N PRO A 286 -17.05 -16.52 -8.79
CA PRO A 286 -17.50 -16.83 -7.44
C PRO A 286 -17.76 -15.54 -6.65
N ILE A 287 -18.63 -15.61 -5.67
CA ILE A 287 -19.07 -14.45 -4.86
C ILE A 287 -17.88 -13.73 -4.21
N HIS A 288 -16.87 -14.46 -3.77
CA HIS A 288 -15.68 -13.86 -3.13
C HIS A 288 -14.78 -13.06 -4.10
N GLU A 289 -15.07 -13.09 -5.40
CA GLU A 289 -14.42 -12.26 -6.42
C GLU A 289 -15.24 -11.02 -6.79
N TYR A 290 -16.40 -10.80 -6.19
CA TYR A 290 -17.16 -9.59 -6.39
C TYR A 290 -16.52 -8.43 -5.64
N GLU A 291 -16.63 -7.24 -6.22
CA GLU A 291 -16.10 -6.00 -5.66
C GLU A 291 -17.25 -5.04 -5.33
N TYR A 292 -16.97 -4.10 -4.46
CA TYR A 292 -17.89 -3.03 -4.07
C TYR A 292 -17.16 -1.71 -4.15
N LEU A 293 -17.80 -0.70 -4.73
CA LEU A 293 -17.15 0.56 -5.06
C LEU A 293 -17.06 1.53 -3.87
N GLY A 294 -17.93 1.38 -2.88
CA GLY A 294 -17.91 2.21 -1.67
C GLY A 294 -16.85 1.75 -0.67
N GLY A 295 -16.59 2.62 0.30
CA GLY A 295 -15.69 2.33 1.41
C GLY A 295 -14.32 2.98 1.29
N GLU A 296 -13.45 2.56 2.17
CA GLU A 296 -12.12 3.11 2.32
C GLU A 296 -11.22 2.86 1.11
N ASP A 297 -11.32 1.66 0.54
CA ASP A 297 -10.45 1.23 -0.57
C ASP A 297 -10.73 1.98 -1.87
N PHE A 298 -11.95 2.54 -2.03
CA PHE A 298 -12.36 3.22 -3.25
C PHE A 298 -13.02 4.58 -2.97
N VAL A 299 -14.35 4.64 -2.94
CA VAL A 299 -15.06 5.92 -2.79
C VAL A 299 -15.43 6.14 -1.33
N ARG A 300 -14.58 6.87 -0.60
CA ARG A 300 -14.84 7.32 0.77
C ARG A 300 -16.10 8.23 0.79
N GLY A 301 -16.90 8.13 1.84
CA GLY A 301 -18.21 8.77 1.93
C GLY A 301 -19.36 7.82 1.61
N TYR A 302 -19.04 6.55 1.34
CA TYR A 302 -19.99 5.45 1.23
C TYR A 302 -19.56 4.30 2.13
N SER A 303 -20.53 3.46 2.55
CA SER A 303 -20.23 2.20 3.21
C SER A 303 -19.51 1.25 2.25
N SER A 304 -18.69 0.36 2.79
CA SER A 304 -18.13 -0.76 2.04
C SER A 304 -19.21 -1.77 1.58
N PHE A 305 -20.45 -1.65 2.11
CA PHE A 305 -21.56 -2.59 1.87
C PHE A 305 -22.82 -1.89 1.41
N PRO A 306 -23.53 -2.40 0.36
CA PRO A 306 -24.68 -1.73 -0.24
C PRO A 306 -25.94 -1.64 0.63
N ASN A 307 -26.10 -2.51 1.62
CA ASN A 307 -27.33 -2.63 2.43
C ASN A 307 -27.62 -1.46 3.42
N GLU A 308 -26.72 -0.48 3.51
CA GLU A 308 -26.90 0.72 4.34
C GLU A 308 -27.36 1.95 3.55
N TYR A 309 -27.64 1.79 2.26
CA TYR A 309 -28.07 2.91 1.41
C TYR A 309 -29.57 3.18 1.55
N PRO A 310 -30.02 4.44 1.41
CA PRO A 310 -31.43 4.78 1.38
C PRO A 310 -32.21 4.02 0.31
N ASP A 311 -33.48 3.75 0.54
CA ASP A 311 -34.38 3.10 -0.41
C ASP A 311 -34.28 3.74 -1.80
N GLY A 312 -34.11 2.90 -2.83
CA GLY A 312 -33.94 3.35 -4.22
C GLY A 312 -32.52 3.71 -4.64
N PHE A 313 -31.53 3.55 -3.75
CA PHE A 313 -30.13 3.82 -4.05
C PHE A 313 -29.36 2.53 -4.41
N GLU A 314 -29.48 2.08 -5.64
CA GLU A 314 -28.88 0.85 -6.14
C GLU A 314 -27.49 1.05 -6.79
N LYS A 315 -26.81 2.18 -6.54
CA LYS A 315 -25.58 2.51 -7.27
C LYS A 315 -24.33 1.78 -6.81
N ASN A 316 -24.28 1.38 -5.54
CA ASN A 316 -23.17 0.58 -5.02
C ASN A 316 -23.53 -0.92 -5.03
N ILE A 317 -23.65 -1.47 -6.20
CA ILE A 317 -23.95 -2.87 -6.45
C ILE A 317 -22.68 -3.70 -6.53
N GLU A 318 -22.85 -5.01 -6.47
CA GLU A 318 -21.79 -5.97 -6.79
C GLU A 318 -21.29 -5.79 -8.21
N VAL A 319 -20.00 -5.66 -8.37
CA VAL A 319 -19.36 -5.43 -9.66
C VAL A 319 -18.13 -6.33 -9.86
N SER A 320 -17.65 -6.44 -11.08
CA SER A 320 -16.39 -7.12 -11.39
C SER A 320 -15.41 -6.19 -12.11
N ASN A 321 -15.86 -4.99 -12.46
CA ASN A 321 -15.06 -4.00 -13.14
C ASN A 321 -15.23 -2.67 -12.44
N ILE A 322 -14.14 -1.98 -12.16
CA ILE A 322 -14.10 -0.71 -11.45
C ILE A 322 -13.20 0.25 -12.20
N ILE A 323 -13.62 1.51 -12.27
CA ILE A 323 -12.75 2.65 -12.54
C ILE A 323 -12.98 3.65 -11.42
N TYR A 324 -11.90 4.01 -10.74
CA TYR A 324 -11.90 4.87 -9.57
C TYR A 324 -10.85 5.96 -9.71
N ASN A 325 -11.13 7.14 -9.19
CA ASN A 325 -10.15 8.22 -9.10
C ASN A 325 -10.28 8.99 -7.78
N TYR A 326 -9.19 9.63 -7.39
CA TYR A 326 -9.17 10.54 -6.25
C TYR A 326 -8.37 11.80 -6.55
N LEU A 327 -8.74 12.86 -5.87
CA LEU A 327 -8.00 14.11 -5.74
C LEU A 327 -7.80 14.37 -4.25
N GLU A 328 -6.58 14.64 -3.83
CA GLU A 328 -6.25 14.99 -2.44
C GLU A 328 -5.39 16.24 -2.38
N LEU A 329 -5.66 17.06 -1.37
CA LEU A 329 -4.79 18.12 -0.93
C LEU A 329 -4.38 17.82 0.52
N GLN A 330 -3.11 17.49 0.70
CA GLN A 330 -2.50 17.22 2.00
C GLN A 330 -1.65 18.41 2.42
N SER A 331 -1.62 18.73 3.70
CA SER A 331 -0.73 19.76 4.24
C SER A 331 -0.34 19.41 5.67
N THR A 332 0.91 19.70 6.01
CA THR A 332 1.47 19.42 7.32
C THR A 332 0.83 20.32 8.39
N ILE A 333 0.22 19.67 9.41
CA ILE A 333 -0.31 20.31 10.63
C ILE A 333 0.77 20.30 11.71
N LEU A 334 1.36 19.13 11.94
CA LEU A 334 2.48 18.95 12.87
C LEU A 334 3.67 18.40 12.08
N LYS A 335 4.71 19.23 11.95
CA LYS A 335 5.92 18.82 11.24
C LYS A 335 6.53 17.59 11.88
N LYS A 336 6.96 16.65 11.04
CA LYS A 336 7.69 15.46 11.46
C LYS A 336 8.88 15.86 12.32
N LYS A 337 8.99 15.25 13.48
CA LYS A 337 10.04 15.50 14.45
C LYS A 337 10.55 14.19 15.03
N ASP A 338 11.87 14.12 15.16
CA ASP A 338 12.56 12.99 15.74
C ASP A 338 12.48 13.00 17.27
N TYR A 339 12.04 11.90 17.82
CA TYR A 339 12.05 11.59 19.25
C TYR A 339 12.94 10.37 19.52
N GLY A 340 14.22 10.49 19.16
CA GLY A 340 15.19 9.41 19.21
C GLY A 340 14.92 8.37 18.11
N LYS A 341 14.36 7.20 18.47
CA LYS A 341 14.09 6.11 17.54
C LYS A 341 12.74 6.19 16.80
N ILE A 342 11.97 7.21 17.08
CA ILE A 342 10.65 7.42 16.52
C ILE A 342 10.59 8.83 15.90
N GLU A 343 10.18 8.93 14.68
CA GLU A 343 9.72 10.17 14.06
C GLU A 343 8.20 10.20 14.13
N PHE A 344 7.62 11.34 14.45
CA PHE A 344 6.17 11.53 14.50
C PHE A 344 5.76 12.82 13.81
N GLY A 345 4.68 12.78 13.04
CA GLY A 345 4.10 13.93 12.37
C GLY A 345 2.61 13.75 12.09
N ILE A 346 1.92 14.83 11.77
CA ILE A 346 0.49 14.83 11.44
C ILE A 346 0.25 15.73 10.23
N ASP A 347 -0.47 15.20 9.24
CA ASP A 347 -0.96 15.97 8.11
C ASP A 347 -2.48 16.00 8.09
N GLY A 348 -3.03 17.14 7.64
CA GLY A 348 -4.43 17.28 7.29
C GLY A 348 -4.64 16.97 5.82
N VAL A 349 -5.76 16.34 5.51
CA VAL A 349 -6.13 15.94 4.15
C VAL A 349 -7.52 16.44 3.82
N LEU A 350 -7.68 17.01 2.63
CA LEU A 350 -8.96 17.22 1.96
C LEU A 350 -9.01 16.30 0.75
N PHE A 351 -10.15 15.67 0.50
CA PHE A 351 -10.26 14.73 -0.61
C PHE A 351 -11.58 14.81 -1.36
N ILE A 352 -11.53 14.43 -2.64
CA ILE A 352 -12.68 14.10 -3.47
C ILE A 352 -12.37 12.77 -4.15
N ASN A 353 -13.28 11.82 -4.03
CA ASN A 353 -13.22 10.53 -4.70
C ASN A 353 -14.35 10.39 -5.68
N SER A 354 -14.14 9.73 -6.80
CA SER A 354 -15.22 9.30 -7.66
C SER A 354 -14.91 7.96 -8.30
N GLY A 355 -15.97 7.19 -8.58
CA GLY A 355 -15.80 5.90 -9.18
C GLY A 355 -17.08 5.36 -9.81
N ILE A 356 -16.90 4.50 -10.78
CA ILE A 356 -17.96 3.74 -11.43
C ILE A 356 -17.61 2.27 -11.44
N GLY A 357 -18.60 1.43 -11.16
CA GLY A 357 -18.49 -0.01 -11.22
C GLY A 357 -19.51 -0.62 -12.18
N SER A 358 -19.20 -1.79 -12.72
CA SER A 358 -20.09 -2.51 -13.61
C SER A 358 -19.90 -4.03 -13.55
N LYS A 359 -20.95 -4.77 -13.92
CA LYS A 359 -20.89 -6.25 -14.08
C LYS A 359 -20.30 -6.66 -15.45
N ALA A 360 -20.15 -5.72 -16.38
CA ALA A 360 -19.51 -5.95 -17.67
C ALA A 360 -18.94 -4.64 -18.22
N ILE A 361 -17.82 -4.69 -18.91
CA ILE A 361 -17.11 -3.50 -19.43
C ILE A 361 -18.04 -2.62 -20.30
N LYS A 362 -18.95 -3.22 -21.05
CA LYS A 362 -19.91 -2.49 -21.90
C LYS A 362 -21.04 -1.81 -21.12
N GLN A 363 -21.15 -2.06 -19.81
CA GLN A 363 -22.23 -1.56 -18.95
C GLN A 363 -21.77 -0.41 -18.03
N PHE A 364 -20.58 0.12 -18.22
CA PHE A 364 -20.18 1.33 -17.54
C PHE A 364 -21.12 2.48 -17.90
N SER A 365 -21.74 3.11 -16.91
CA SER A 365 -22.63 4.24 -17.07
C SER A 365 -22.35 5.28 -15.99
N PHE A 366 -22.35 6.55 -16.38
CA PHE A 366 -22.25 7.67 -15.41
C PHE A 366 -23.46 7.75 -14.47
N ASP A 367 -24.59 7.10 -14.78
CA ASP A 367 -25.73 7.00 -13.85
C ASP A 367 -25.33 6.26 -12.56
N ASN A 368 -24.31 5.38 -12.63
CA ASN A 368 -23.79 4.62 -11.49
C ASN A 368 -22.56 5.29 -10.85
N LEU A 369 -22.29 6.57 -11.17
CA LEU A 369 -21.16 7.29 -10.59
C LEU A 369 -21.39 7.55 -9.10
N LEU A 370 -20.47 7.08 -8.25
CA LEU A 370 -20.36 7.48 -6.87
C LEU A 370 -19.41 8.67 -6.76
N ILE A 371 -19.75 9.66 -5.94
CA ILE A 371 -18.89 10.81 -5.62
C ILE A 371 -18.89 10.96 -4.10
N GLY A 372 -17.71 10.88 -3.51
CA GLY A 372 -17.47 11.13 -2.10
C GLY A 372 -16.46 12.25 -1.90
N TYR A 373 -16.62 13.01 -0.84
CA TYR A 373 -15.70 14.09 -0.49
C TYR A 373 -15.55 14.18 1.03
N GLY A 374 -14.51 14.83 1.49
CA GLY A 374 -14.31 14.92 2.92
C GLY A 374 -12.95 15.45 3.33
N PHE A 375 -12.63 15.21 4.58
CA PHE A 375 -11.38 15.60 5.19
C PHE A 375 -10.91 14.55 6.19
N GLY A 376 -9.65 14.65 6.60
CA GLY A 376 -9.11 13.75 7.61
C GLY A 376 -7.70 14.09 8.03
N PHE A 377 -7.07 13.13 8.71
CA PHE A 377 -5.73 13.27 9.25
C PHE A 377 -4.93 12.01 8.94
N LYS A 378 -3.64 12.21 8.59
CA LYS A 378 -2.64 11.15 8.47
C LYS A 378 -1.63 11.30 9.60
N PHE A 379 -1.38 10.23 10.32
CA PHE A 379 -0.42 10.16 11.43
C PHE A 379 0.79 9.35 10.97
N PHE A 380 1.93 9.98 10.94
CA PHE A 380 3.19 9.35 10.52
C PHE A 380 3.98 8.90 11.74
N ILE A 381 4.42 7.64 11.70
CA ILE A 381 5.33 7.05 12.69
C ILE A 381 6.39 6.27 11.91
N THR A 382 7.65 6.35 12.33
CA THR A 382 8.72 5.59 11.67
C THR A 382 8.46 4.09 11.69
N GLY A 383 8.59 3.44 10.55
CA GLY A 383 8.42 2.00 10.37
C GLY A 383 7.08 1.65 9.72
N PRO A 384 5.93 1.68 10.40
CA PRO A 384 4.65 1.30 9.81
C PRO A 384 4.14 2.28 8.75
N PRO A 385 3.16 1.88 7.92
CA PRO A 385 2.41 2.81 7.09
C PRO A 385 1.73 3.91 7.93
N PRO A 386 1.44 5.08 7.34
CA PRO A 386 0.69 6.13 8.03
C PRO A 386 -0.70 5.65 8.44
N ILE A 387 -1.11 5.93 9.67
CA ILE A 387 -2.49 5.70 10.12
C ILE A 387 -3.34 6.87 9.66
N SER A 388 -4.45 6.60 9.00
CA SER A 388 -5.36 7.63 8.50
C SER A 388 -6.74 7.54 9.16
N ILE A 389 -7.29 8.70 9.51
CA ILE A 389 -8.67 8.86 9.98
C ILE A 389 -9.35 9.82 9.03
N MET A 390 -10.31 9.34 8.23
CA MET A 390 -10.99 10.13 7.20
C MET A 390 -12.49 10.22 7.48
N PHE A 391 -13.04 11.41 7.35
CA PHE A 391 -14.48 11.69 7.46
C PHE A 391 -15.04 11.97 6.07
N GLY A 392 -15.77 11.01 5.53
CA GLY A 392 -16.31 11.03 4.19
C GLY A 392 -17.80 11.38 4.18
N PHE A 393 -18.20 12.11 3.16
CA PHE A 393 -19.57 12.55 2.90
C PHE A 393 -19.93 12.23 1.46
N ASN A 394 -21.20 12.03 1.18
CA ASN A 394 -21.71 11.89 -0.18
C ASN A 394 -22.87 12.87 -0.46
N PRO A 395 -23.26 13.07 -1.74
CA PRO A 395 -24.35 13.98 -2.12
C PRO A 395 -25.71 13.64 -1.54
N TYR A 396 -25.88 12.44 -0.97
CA TYR A 396 -27.14 11.98 -0.36
C TYR A 396 -27.22 12.29 1.14
N GLY A 397 -26.24 13.05 1.69
CA GLY A 397 -26.21 13.46 3.10
C GLY A 397 -25.70 12.39 4.07
N GLN A 398 -25.21 11.27 3.58
CA GLN A 398 -24.62 10.23 4.44
C GLN A 398 -23.20 10.61 4.86
N LYS A 399 -22.78 10.07 6.01
CA LYS A 399 -21.47 10.36 6.64
C LYS A 399 -20.83 9.03 7.08
N TYR A 400 -19.56 8.86 6.76
CA TYR A 400 -18.80 7.67 7.13
C TYR A 400 -17.44 8.07 7.68
N THR A 401 -16.96 7.30 8.64
CA THR A 401 -15.59 7.41 9.15
C THR A 401 -14.80 6.19 8.65
N HIS A 402 -13.69 6.47 8.01
CA HIS A 402 -12.80 5.44 7.46
C HIS A 402 -11.49 5.46 8.23
N LEU A 403 -11.00 4.30 8.59
CA LEU A 403 -9.72 4.09 9.29
C LEU A 403 -8.83 3.22 8.42
N SER A 404 -7.63 3.69 8.09
CA SER A 404 -6.62 2.93 7.35
C SER A 404 -5.23 3.00 7.98
N ASN A 405 -4.46 1.98 7.75
CA ASN A 405 -3.05 1.85 8.13
C ASN A 405 -2.22 1.13 7.05
#